data_0acd5e69071d2b86849b1f9c869c29d6
#
_entry.id   0acd5e69071d2b86849b1f9c869c29d6
#
_cell.length_a   1.000
_cell.length_b   1.000
_cell.length_c   1.000
_cell.angle_alpha   90.00
_cell.angle_beta   90.00
_cell.angle_gamma   90.00
#
_symmetry.space_group_name_H-M   'P 1'
#
loop_
_entity.id
_entity.type
_entity.pdbx_description
1 polymer ?
#
loop_
_entity_poly.entity_id
_entity_poly.type
_entity_poly.pdbx_seq_one_letter_code
_entity_poly.pdbx_strand_id
1 'polypeptide(L)'
;MVLVQGLARVWALRTARGPVRVRRVLLVLLAPLVLLVLRGAARAPCCLRVITVPGVALLHGMFGDVDVWSATALNLARGGLEVLAFDLPGHGQSEAEVANADEAVQALLAALQAHDGQMGMERPVLLVGHSFGGLVASMLAARMADAASPALAGLLLLSTSGLGEEVNRDFLLSVIEAADDGALARALEALTVKHYRSSAAYVRAMRARLQAAQAQLYRLVDDVVDITGRQSRSIVETLAGLSVPVTLVHGREDAVIPWQQALNAPPATALHLLPGIGHMPHWEAAALTTNIIIRAAAEVAGLRLAG
;
A
#
# COMPACT_ATOMS: atom_id res chain seq x y z
N MET A 1 30.55 14.51 -2.12
CA MET A 1 29.78 13.43 -2.75
C MET A 1 29.76 12.25 -1.76
N VAL A 2 28.72 12.19 -0.90
CA VAL A 2 28.57 11.15 0.12
C VAL A 2 27.75 10.04 -0.48
N LEU A 3 28.35 8.86 -0.62
CA LEU A 3 27.65 7.64 -1.06
C LEU A 3 26.62 7.28 0.03
N VAL A 4 25.34 7.45 -0.29
CA VAL A 4 24.24 6.95 0.54
C VAL A 4 24.00 5.49 0.18
N GLN A 5 24.56 4.57 0.95
CA GLN A 5 24.18 3.15 0.83
C GLN A 5 22.85 2.94 1.57
N GLY A 6 21.78 2.82 0.80
CA GLY A 6 20.47 2.39 1.32
C GLY A 6 20.51 0.89 1.61
N LEU A 7 20.39 0.51 2.86
CA LEU A 7 20.24 -0.89 3.27
C LEU A 7 18.75 -1.27 3.18
N ALA A 8 18.38 -1.96 2.09
CA ALA A 8 17.09 -2.66 2.05
C ALA A 8 17.27 -4.01 2.75
N ARG A 9 16.57 -4.25 3.85
CA ARG A 9 16.53 -5.55 4.51
C ARG A 9 15.20 -6.23 4.18
N VAL A 10 15.29 -7.49 3.75
CA VAL A 10 14.14 -8.36 3.51
C VAL A 10 13.99 -9.29 4.71
N TRP A 11 12.77 -9.35 5.25
CA TRP A 11 12.42 -10.17 6.40
C TRP A 11 11.23 -11.06 6.06
N ALA A 12 11.21 -12.28 6.59
CA ALA A 12 10.02 -13.10 6.64
C ALA A 12 9.50 -13.08 8.08
N LEU A 13 8.32 -12.52 8.28
CA LEU A 13 7.64 -12.55 9.58
C LEU A 13 6.74 -13.80 9.61
N ARG A 14 6.95 -14.67 10.61
CA ARG A 14 6.14 -15.87 10.76
C ARG A 14 4.79 -15.53 11.36
N THR A 15 3.73 -15.94 10.69
CA THR A 15 2.36 -15.91 11.19
C THR A 15 1.84 -17.33 11.38
N ALA A 16 0.69 -17.50 12.03
CA ALA A 16 0.03 -18.81 12.17
C ALA A 16 -0.35 -19.44 10.82
N ARG A 17 -0.42 -18.66 9.74
CA ARG A 17 -0.75 -19.09 8.36
C ARG A 17 0.48 -19.20 7.46
N GLY A 18 1.68 -19.06 7.99
CA GLY A 18 2.94 -19.08 7.25
C GLY A 18 3.65 -17.71 7.22
N PRO A 19 4.87 -17.66 6.71
CA PRO A 19 5.66 -16.42 6.68
C PRO A 19 5.12 -15.43 5.63
N VAL A 20 4.98 -14.17 6.06
CA VAL A 20 4.73 -13.01 5.20
C VAL A 20 6.05 -12.31 4.91
N ARG A 21 6.38 -12.11 3.64
CA ARG A 21 7.58 -11.37 3.26
C ARG A 21 7.36 -9.88 3.45
N VAL A 22 8.29 -9.26 4.15
CA VAL A 22 8.31 -7.81 4.38
C VAL A 22 9.64 -7.26 3.88
N ARG A 23 9.58 -6.23 3.05
CA ARG A 23 10.75 -5.45 2.65
C ARG A 23 10.74 -4.12 3.41
N ARG A 24 11.73 -3.94 4.29
CA ARG A 24 11.97 -2.68 4.97
C ARG A 24 12.95 -1.85 4.16
N VAL A 25 12.57 -0.64 3.82
CA VAL A 25 13.47 0.35 3.24
C VAL A 25 13.74 1.40 4.31
N LEU A 26 14.91 1.29 4.94
CA LEU A 26 15.41 2.29 5.87
C LEU A 26 16.60 2.98 5.23
N LEU A 27 16.43 4.24 4.85
CA LEU A 27 17.55 5.09 4.51
C LEU A 27 18.10 5.67 5.82
N VAL A 28 19.19 5.11 6.33
CA VAL A 28 19.93 5.76 7.41
C VAL A 28 20.63 6.97 6.79
N LEU A 29 19.90 8.07 6.70
CA LEU A 29 20.54 9.36 6.56
C LEU A 29 21.21 9.63 7.89
N LEU A 30 22.55 9.60 7.93
CA LEU A 30 23.33 10.34 8.91
C LEU A 30 23.12 11.83 8.62
N ALA A 31 21.86 12.30 8.71
CA ALA A 31 21.58 13.69 8.85
C ALA A 31 21.89 14.02 10.30
N PRO A 32 22.71 15.06 10.57
CA PRO A 32 22.85 15.55 11.92
C PRO A 32 21.44 15.84 12.42
N LEU A 33 21.16 15.38 13.63
CA LEU A 33 20.04 15.86 14.43
C LEU A 33 19.98 17.37 14.23
N VAL A 34 19.03 17.88 13.45
CA VAL A 34 18.80 19.31 13.37
C VAL A 34 18.20 19.69 14.72
N LEU A 35 19.08 19.84 15.68
CA LEU A 35 18.79 20.51 16.92
C LEU A 35 18.56 21.97 16.54
N LEU A 36 17.31 22.32 16.18
CA LEU A 36 16.90 23.70 16.04
C LEU A 36 16.87 24.30 17.47
N VAL A 37 18.05 24.68 17.97
CA VAL A 37 18.16 25.48 19.16
C VAL A 37 17.66 26.87 18.79
N LEU A 38 16.39 27.13 19.02
CA LEU A 38 15.87 28.49 19.10
C LEU A 38 16.50 29.13 20.32
N ARG A 39 17.62 29.82 20.14
CA ARG A 39 18.14 30.77 21.13
C ARG A 39 17.23 31.99 21.14
N GLY A 40 16.48 32.14 22.21
CA GLY A 40 15.76 33.38 22.46
C GLY A 40 14.75 33.26 23.59
N ALA A 41 15.12 33.81 24.74
CA ALA A 41 14.29 34.29 25.87
C ALA A 41 13.61 33.26 26.79
N ALA A 42 14.22 33.16 28.00
CA ALA A 42 13.60 33.10 29.34
C ALA A 42 12.39 32.20 29.63
N ARG A 43 12.67 31.13 30.41
CA ARG A 43 11.81 30.58 31.48
C ARG A 43 10.44 30.00 31.06
N ALA A 44 10.46 28.79 30.48
CA ALA A 44 9.45 27.76 30.72
C ALA A 44 10.14 26.39 30.57
N PRO A 45 9.74 25.32 31.30
CA PRO A 45 10.28 23.98 31.06
C PRO A 45 9.93 23.56 29.64
N CYS A 46 10.96 23.51 28.79
CA CYS A 46 10.80 23.08 27.39
C CYS A 46 10.49 21.58 27.38
N CYS A 47 9.22 21.23 27.38
CA CYS A 47 8.81 19.88 27.00
C CYS A 47 9.25 19.69 25.56
N LEU A 48 10.36 18.99 25.34
CA LEU A 48 10.77 18.52 24.02
C LEU A 48 9.67 17.57 23.52
N ARG A 49 8.77 18.07 22.71
CA ARG A 49 7.76 17.22 22.07
C ARG A 49 8.49 16.43 20.98
N VAL A 50 8.82 15.18 21.26
CA VAL A 50 9.34 14.27 20.25
C VAL A 50 8.19 14.02 19.27
N ILE A 51 8.29 14.59 18.07
CA ILE A 51 7.33 14.35 17.00
C ILE A 51 7.68 13.00 16.38
N THR A 52 6.86 12.01 16.63
CA THR A 52 7.02 10.68 16.04
C THR A 52 6.34 10.68 14.66
N VAL A 53 7.14 10.59 13.59
CA VAL A 53 6.62 10.42 12.25
C VAL A 53 6.13 8.97 12.10
N PRO A 54 4.91 8.74 11.56
CA PRO A 54 4.39 7.39 11.41
C PRO A 54 5.26 6.56 10.44
N GLY A 55 5.31 5.25 10.67
CA GLY A 55 5.76 4.30 9.67
C GLY A 55 4.75 4.21 8.51
N VAL A 56 5.23 3.93 7.31
CA VAL A 56 4.37 3.73 6.14
C VAL A 56 4.37 2.25 5.76
N ALA A 57 3.19 1.62 5.76
CA ALA A 57 3.00 0.24 5.33
C ALA A 57 2.36 0.21 3.94
N LEU A 58 3.05 -0.38 2.96
CA LEU A 58 2.65 -0.43 1.55
C LEU A 58 2.10 -1.81 1.19
N LEU A 59 0.87 -1.86 0.70
CA LEU A 59 0.13 -3.06 0.31
C LEU A 59 -0.19 -3.00 -1.18
N HIS A 60 0.40 -3.92 -1.95
CA HIS A 60 0.24 -3.95 -3.42
C HIS A 60 -1.12 -4.50 -3.87
N GLY A 61 -1.49 -4.29 -5.14
CA GLY A 61 -2.71 -4.83 -5.75
C GLY A 61 -2.64 -6.33 -6.04
N MET A 62 -3.75 -6.89 -6.50
CA MET A 62 -3.82 -8.28 -6.97
C MET A 62 -2.70 -8.54 -7.99
N PHE A 63 -2.07 -9.70 -7.90
CA PHE A 63 -0.95 -10.15 -8.75
C PHE A 63 0.38 -9.41 -8.57
N GLY A 64 0.42 -8.32 -7.79
CA GLY A 64 1.64 -7.58 -7.50
C GLY A 64 2.59 -8.29 -6.54
N ASP A 65 3.65 -7.60 -6.21
CA ASP A 65 4.62 -7.94 -5.17
C ASP A 65 5.24 -6.65 -4.60
N VAL A 66 6.15 -6.77 -3.62
CA VAL A 66 6.83 -5.61 -3.01
C VAL A 66 7.60 -4.76 -4.02
N ASP A 67 7.99 -5.31 -5.17
CA ASP A 67 8.81 -4.59 -6.14
C ASP A 67 8.04 -3.49 -6.88
N VAL A 68 6.70 -3.57 -6.94
CA VAL A 68 5.87 -2.50 -7.49
C VAL A 68 6.04 -1.17 -6.73
N TRP A 69 6.47 -1.24 -5.48
CA TRP A 69 6.69 -0.11 -4.60
C TRP A 69 8.12 0.43 -4.60
N SER A 70 9.07 -0.20 -5.34
CA SER A 70 10.51 0.08 -5.21
C SER A 70 10.84 1.57 -5.35
N ALA A 71 10.31 2.26 -6.34
CA ALA A 71 10.54 3.71 -6.54
C ALA A 71 9.86 4.55 -5.45
N THR A 72 8.61 4.25 -5.13
CA THR A 72 7.84 4.95 -4.08
C THR A 72 8.50 4.79 -2.73
N ALA A 73 8.84 3.56 -2.32
CA ALA A 73 9.49 3.27 -1.05
C ALA A 73 10.85 3.98 -0.90
N LEU A 74 11.66 4.02 -1.97
CA LEU A 74 12.92 4.74 -1.97
C LEU A 74 12.71 6.25 -1.78
N ASN A 75 11.73 6.84 -2.45
CA ASN A 75 11.46 8.27 -2.35
C ASN A 75 10.88 8.64 -0.97
N LEU A 76 9.99 7.83 -0.41
CA LEU A 76 9.48 8.01 0.96
C LEU A 76 10.62 7.91 1.99
N ALA A 77 11.51 6.92 1.84
CA ALA A 77 12.66 6.76 2.71
C ALA A 77 13.66 7.94 2.60
N ARG A 78 13.85 8.51 1.39
CA ARG A 78 14.62 9.77 1.21
C ARG A 78 13.96 10.95 1.90
N GLY A 79 12.64 10.95 2.02
CA GLY A 79 11.85 11.90 2.81
C GLY A 79 11.93 11.68 4.33
N GLY A 80 12.72 10.70 4.80
CA GLY A 80 12.92 10.40 6.23
C GLY A 80 11.84 9.49 6.83
N LEU A 81 10.95 8.90 6.03
CA LEU A 81 9.93 7.98 6.49
C LEU A 81 10.48 6.55 6.61
N GLU A 82 10.06 5.85 7.63
CA GLU A 82 10.24 4.40 7.70
C GLU A 82 9.20 3.72 6.81
N VAL A 83 9.61 2.80 5.94
CA VAL A 83 8.73 2.16 4.96
C VAL A 83 8.82 0.64 5.08
N LEU A 84 7.66 0.02 5.19
CA LEU A 84 7.45 -1.43 5.16
C LEU A 84 6.61 -1.75 3.93
N ALA A 85 7.11 -2.56 3.01
CA ALA A 85 6.31 -3.09 1.90
C ALA A 85 6.10 -4.59 2.13
N PHE A 86 4.84 -5.03 1.96
CA PHE A 86 4.42 -6.40 2.21
C PHE A 86 4.13 -7.12 0.90
N ASP A 87 4.66 -8.33 0.73
CA ASP A 87 4.08 -9.30 -0.20
C ASP A 87 2.79 -9.83 0.45
N LEU A 88 1.65 -9.51 -0.14
CA LEU A 88 0.36 -9.99 0.36
C LEU A 88 0.34 -11.54 0.38
N PRO A 89 -0.40 -12.17 1.30
CA PRO A 89 -0.58 -13.61 1.27
C PRO A 89 -1.02 -14.11 -0.11
N GLY A 90 -0.40 -15.17 -0.60
CA GLY A 90 -0.62 -15.69 -1.95
C GLY A 90 0.09 -14.95 -3.08
N HIS A 91 0.88 -13.93 -2.78
CA HIS A 91 1.55 -13.09 -3.76
C HIS A 91 3.06 -12.99 -3.49
N GLY A 92 3.80 -12.60 -4.52
CA GLY A 92 5.23 -12.33 -4.42
C GLY A 92 6.02 -13.55 -3.94
N GLN A 93 6.69 -13.41 -2.81
CA GLN A 93 7.41 -14.48 -2.12
C GLN A 93 6.80 -14.78 -0.73
N SER A 94 5.54 -14.34 -0.50
CA SER A 94 4.81 -14.73 0.70
C SER A 94 4.42 -16.21 0.61
N GLU A 95 4.77 -16.99 1.64
CA GLU A 95 4.40 -18.40 1.75
C GLU A 95 3.09 -18.59 2.54
N ALA A 96 2.45 -17.48 2.95
CA ALA A 96 1.19 -17.54 3.68
C ALA A 96 0.06 -17.97 2.74
N GLU A 97 -0.57 -19.08 3.05
CA GLU A 97 -1.76 -19.55 2.35
C GLU A 97 -3.02 -18.92 2.92
N VAL A 98 -3.84 -18.36 2.05
CA VAL A 98 -5.13 -17.76 2.40
C VAL A 98 -6.17 -18.08 1.34
N ALA A 99 -7.43 -18.19 1.76
CA ALA A 99 -8.55 -18.46 0.87
C ALA A 99 -9.34 -17.20 0.51
N ASN A 100 -9.24 -16.14 1.30
CA ASN A 100 -10.05 -14.93 1.16
C ASN A 100 -9.34 -13.69 1.75
N ALA A 101 -9.94 -12.52 1.55
CA ALA A 101 -9.40 -11.25 2.02
C ALA A 101 -9.33 -11.15 3.57
N ASP A 102 -10.30 -11.73 4.31
CA ASP A 102 -10.28 -11.71 5.78
C ASP A 102 -9.05 -12.44 6.35
N GLU A 103 -8.69 -13.56 5.74
CA GLU A 103 -7.50 -14.32 6.12
C GLU A 103 -6.21 -13.56 5.78
N ALA A 104 -6.19 -12.84 4.65
CA ALA A 104 -5.08 -11.96 4.31
C ALA A 104 -4.90 -10.84 5.34
N VAL A 105 -6.00 -10.23 5.79
CA VAL A 105 -6.00 -9.20 6.84
C VAL A 105 -5.44 -9.76 8.15
N GLN A 106 -5.86 -10.96 8.58
CA GLN A 106 -5.35 -11.60 9.80
C GLN A 106 -3.84 -11.85 9.74
N ALA A 107 -3.35 -12.35 8.60
CA ALA A 107 -1.93 -12.60 8.41
C ALA A 107 -1.11 -11.29 8.44
N LEU A 108 -1.60 -10.23 7.81
CA LEU A 108 -0.95 -8.92 7.81
C LEU A 108 -0.95 -8.25 9.19
N LEU A 109 -2.07 -8.33 9.93
CA LEU A 109 -2.14 -7.81 11.30
C LEU A 109 -1.11 -8.51 12.19
N ALA A 110 -1.02 -9.84 12.12
CA ALA A 110 -0.03 -10.60 12.88
C ALA A 110 1.41 -10.24 12.47
N ALA A 111 1.67 -9.99 11.17
CA ALA A 111 2.97 -9.57 10.69
C ALA A 111 3.36 -8.16 11.18
N LEU A 112 2.41 -7.21 11.19
CA LEU A 112 2.63 -5.86 11.73
C LEU A 112 2.92 -5.91 13.24
N GLN A 113 2.13 -6.66 14.01
CA GLN A 113 2.33 -6.83 15.45
C GLN A 113 3.67 -7.49 15.77
N ALA A 114 4.07 -8.51 15.00
CA ALA A 114 5.37 -9.15 15.18
C ALA A 114 6.53 -8.19 14.86
N HIS A 115 6.37 -7.31 13.85
CA HIS A 115 7.36 -6.30 13.52
C HIS A 115 7.50 -5.26 14.64
N ASP A 116 6.39 -4.74 15.14
CA ASP A 116 6.32 -3.75 16.21
C ASP A 116 6.98 -4.30 17.50
N GLY A 117 6.65 -5.54 17.89
CA GLY A 117 7.27 -6.22 19.02
C GLY A 117 8.78 -6.44 18.90
N GLN A 118 9.30 -6.64 17.67
CA GLN A 118 10.75 -6.80 17.43
C GLN A 118 11.51 -5.49 17.51
N MET A 119 10.88 -4.39 17.12
CA MET A 119 11.52 -3.07 17.02
C MET A 119 11.41 -2.27 18.31
N GLY A 120 10.53 -2.67 19.24
CA GLY A 120 10.30 -1.95 20.51
C GLY A 120 9.82 -0.51 20.32
N MET A 121 9.18 -0.22 19.18
CA MET A 121 8.75 1.12 18.81
C MET A 121 7.26 1.10 18.50
N GLU A 122 6.47 1.54 19.44
CA GLU A 122 5.02 1.82 19.26
C GLU A 122 4.84 3.05 18.35
N ARG A 123 5.17 2.91 17.07
CA ARG A 123 4.95 3.99 16.11
C ARG A 123 3.59 3.82 15.43
N PRO A 124 2.81 4.89 15.34
CA PRO A 124 1.60 4.87 14.52
C PRO A 124 1.94 4.53 13.06
N VAL A 125 1.03 3.83 12.38
CA VAL A 125 1.23 3.36 11.00
C VAL A 125 0.25 4.05 10.06
N LEU A 126 0.75 4.66 8.97
CA LEU A 126 -0.03 5.05 7.82
C LEU A 126 -0.10 3.85 6.88
N LEU A 127 -1.29 3.29 6.70
CA LEU A 127 -1.52 2.23 5.71
C LEU A 127 -1.69 2.85 4.32
N VAL A 128 -0.98 2.32 3.33
CA VAL A 128 -1.12 2.70 1.93
C VAL A 128 -1.44 1.45 1.12
N GLY A 129 -2.62 1.39 0.51
CA GLY A 129 -3.07 0.24 -0.26
C GLY A 129 -3.41 0.58 -1.70
N HIS A 130 -3.03 -0.29 -2.64
CA HIS A 130 -3.37 -0.17 -4.06
C HIS A 130 -4.34 -1.27 -4.48
N SER A 131 -5.42 -0.93 -5.19
CA SER A 131 -6.38 -1.88 -5.77
C SER A 131 -6.91 -2.88 -4.72
N PHE A 132 -6.73 -4.18 -4.89
CA PHE A 132 -7.02 -5.22 -3.89
C PHE A 132 -6.31 -4.94 -2.56
N GLY A 133 -5.05 -4.50 -2.59
CA GLY A 133 -4.33 -4.07 -1.38
C GLY A 133 -4.99 -2.88 -0.67
N GLY A 134 -5.76 -2.05 -1.39
CA GLY A 134 -6.58 -0.99 -0.81
C GLY A 134 -7.80 -1.51 -0.06
N LEU A 135 -8.49 -2.52 -0.62
CA LEU A 135 -9.55 -3.26 0.09
C LEU A 135 -8.99 -3.88 1.38
N VAL A 136 -7.87 -4.62 1.27
CA VAL A 136 -7.22 -5.27 2.41
C VAL A 136 -6.74 -4.25 3.44
N ALA A 137 -6.17 -3.11 3.02
CA ALA A 137 -5.75 -2.03 3.89
C ALA A 137 -6.92 -1.42 4.67
N SER A 138 -8.08 -1.25 4.02
CA SER A 138 -9.29 -0.71 4.65
C SER A 138 -9.83 -1.67 5.71
N MET A 139 -9.90 -2.96 5.39
CA MET A 139 -10.32 -4.00 6.36
C MET A 139 -9.32 -4.13 7.52
N LEU A 140 -8.02 -4.02 7.23
CA LEU A 140 -6.95 -4.02 8.23
C LEU A 140 -7.04 -2.80 9.14
N ALA A 141 -7.32 -1.61 8.58
CA ALA A 141 -7.51 -0.38 9.33
C ALA A 141 -8.65 -0.51 10.36
N ALA A 142 -9.78 -1.12 9.99
CA ALA A 142 -10.87 -1.39 10.93
C ALA A 142 -10.42 -2.30 12.08
N ARG A 143 -9.66 -3.36 11.78
CA ARG A 143 -9.13 -4.27 12.83
C ARG A 143 -8.10 -3.59 13.73
N MET A 144 -7.29 -2.67 13.18
CA MET A 144 -6.31 -1.91 13.96
C MET A 144 -6.98 -0.85 14.85
N ALA A 145 -8.12 -0.30 14.44
CA ALA A 145 -8.86 0.65 15.26
C ALA A 145 -9.32 0.03 16.60
N ASP A 146 -9.60 -1.27 16.60
CA ASP A 146 -9.99 -2.04 17.79
C ASP A 146 -8.78 -2.61 18.56
N ALA A 147 -7.58 -2.54 17.99
CA ALA A 147 -6.37 -3.11 18.55
C ALA A 147 -5.52 -2.05 19.26
N ALA A 148 -4.88 -2.43 20.37
CA ALA A 148 -4.01 -1.52 21.12
C ALA A 148 -2.69 -1.21 20.40
N SER A 149 -2.19 -2.08 19.52
CA SER A 149 -0.91 -1.96 18.80
C SER A 149 -0.89 -2.84 17.55
N PRO A 150 -0.29 -2.38 16.42
CA PRO A 150 0.21 -1.02 16.21
C PRO A 150 -0.93 -0.01 16.04
N ALA A 151 -0.72 1.24 16.49
CA ALA A 151 -1.71 2.29 16.35
C ALA A 151 -1.89 2.69 14.87
N LEU A 152 -3.12 2.78 14.39
CA LEU A 152 -3.43 3.32 13.07
C LEU A 152 -3.30 4.84 13.08
N ALA A 153 -2.47 5.40 12.20
CA ALA A 153 -2.30 6.83 12.04
C ALA A 153 -3.23 7.42 10.95
N GLY A 154 -3.42 6.67 9.86
CA GLY A 154 -4.22 7.10 8.73
C GLY A 154 -4.29 6.01 7.65
N LEU A 155 -5.09 6.25 6.63
CA LEU A 155 -5.28 5.34 5.50
C LEU A 155 -5.20 6.10 4.18
N LEU A 156 -4.39 5.62 3.24
CA LEU A 156 -4.29 6.15 1.90
C LEU A 156 -4.51 5.05 0.87
N LEU A 157 -5.46 5.28 -0.02
CA LEU A 157 -5.93 4.30 -0.99
C LEU A 157 -5.63 4.76 -2.42
N LEU A 158 -5.03 3.90 -3.22
CA LEU A 158 -4.70 4.15 -4.62
C LEU A 158 -5.54 3.23 -5.51
N SER A 159 -6.40 3.79 -6.37
CA SER A 159 -7.27 3.02 -7.29
C SER A 159 -7.89 1.78 -6.60
N THR A 160 -8.47 1.98 -5.42
CA THR A 160 -8.89 0.89 -4.52
C THR A 160 -10.13 0.17 -4.99
N SER A 161 -10.22 -1.13 -4.70
CA SER A 161 -11.47 -1.91 -4.77
C SER A 161 -12.38 -1.58 -3.58
N GLY A 162 -13.67 -1.91 -3.71
CA GLY A 162 -14.64 -1.89 -2.62
C GLY A 162 -15.42 -0.59 -2.47
N LEU A 163 -15.24 0.40 -3.36
CA LEU A 163 -16.01 1.64 -3.35
C LEU A 163 -17.25 1.60 -4.24
N GLY A 164 -17.44 0.54 -5.02
CA GLY A 164 -18.59 0.32 -5.89
C GLY A 164 -18.61 -1.10 -6.38
N GLU A 165 -19.51 -1.38 -7.35
CA GLU A 165 -19.79 -2.76 -7.75
C GLU A 165 -18.97 -3.22 -8.95
N GLU A 166 -18.60 -2.30 -9.86
CA GLU A 166 -17.97 -2.68 -11.13
C GLU A 166 -16.47 -2.90 -10.98
N VAL A 167 -15.97 -3.95 -11.62
CA VAL A 167 -14.55 -4.23 -11.82
C VAL A 167 -14.35 -5.01 -13.11
N ASN A 168 -13.25 -4.79 -13.80
CA ASN A 168 -12.91 -5.52 -15.01
C ASN A 168 -12.43 -6.93 -14.66
N ARG A 169 -13.39 -7.87 -14.50
CA ARG A 169 -13.11 -9.28 -14.21
C ARG A 169 -12.32 -9.96 -15.33
N ASP A 170 -12.61 -9.63 -16.58
CA ASP A 170 -11.90 -10.22 -17.72
C ASP A 170 -10.41 -9.86 -17.70
N PHE A 171 -10.08 -8.63 -17.27
CA PHE A 171 -8.69 -8.26 -17.01
C PHE A 171 -8.06 -9.16 -15.94
N LEU A 172 -8.72 -9.37 -14.79
CA LEU A 172 -8.19 -10.21 -13.71
C LEU A 172 -7.92 -11.64 -14.18
N LEU A 173 -8.85 -12.22 -14.93
CA LEU A 173 -8.69 -13.57 -15.48
C LEU A 173 -7.57 -13.60 -16.54
N SER A 174 -7.46 -12.58 -17.40
CA SER A 174 -6.42 -12.51 -18.43
C SER A 174 -5.00 -12.55 -17.86
N VAL A 175 -4.82 -12.04 -16.64
CA VAL A 175 -3.53 -12.10 -15.92
C VAL A 175 -3.26 -13.51 -15.39
N ILE A 176 -4.26 -14.16 -14.75
CA ILE A 176 -4.11 -15.51 -14.17
C ILE A 176 -3.92 -16.55 -15.29
N GLU A 177 -4.63 -16.38 -16.41
CA GLU A 177 -4.73 -17.34 -17.51
C GLU A 177 -3.74 -17.06 -18.65
N ALA A 178 -2.81 -16.10 -18.46
CA ALA A 178 -1.86 -15.72 -19.49
C ALA A 178 -1.08 -16.94 -20.02
N ALA A 179 -1.33 -17.31 -21.26
CA ALA A 179 -0.78 -18.51 -21.90
C ALA A 179 0.76 -18.43 -22.04
N ASP A 180 1.27 -17.23 -22.28
CA ASP A 180 2.69 -16.97 -22.49
C ASP A 180 3.10 -15.60 -21.92
N ASP A 181 4.40 -15.31 -21.97
CA ASP A 181 4.96 -14.04 -21.49
C ASP A 181 4.42 -12.84 -22.26
N GLY A 182 4.11 -13.00 -23.55
CA GLY A 182 3.56 -11.94 -24.39
C GLY A 182 2.11 -11.60 -24.01
N ALA A 183 1.30 -12.59 -23.70
CA ALA A 183 -0.07 -12.40 -23.22
C ALA A 183 -0.08 -11.65 -21.86
N LEU A 184 0.78 -12.07 -20.92
CA LEU A 184 0.92 -11.40 -19.64
C LEU A 184 1.42 -9.97 -19.82
N ALA A 185 2.42 -9.74 -20.67
CA ALA A 185 2.94 -8.39 -20.91
C ALA A 185 1.85 -7.45 -21.44
N ARG A 186 1.03 -7.89 -22.39
CA ARG A 186 -0.10 -7.10 -22.91
C ARG A 186 -1.15 -6.80 -21.83
N ALA A 187 -1.48 -7.77 -20.98
CA ALA A 187 -2.38 -7.54 -19.85
C ALA A 187 -1.83 -6.48 -18.89
N LEU A 188 -0.53 -6.52 -18.55
CA LEU A 188 0.11 -5.54 -17.68
C LEU A 188 0.20 -4.14 -18.32
N GLU A 189 0.38 -4.05 -19.64
CA GLU A 189 0.37 -2.76 -20.35
C GLU A 189 -0.99 -2.04 -20.23
N ALA A 190 -2.11 -2.78 -20.12
CA ALA A 190 -3.45 -2.22 -19.95
C ALA A 190 -3.68 -1.54 -18.59
N LEU A 191 -2.82 -1.77 -17.61
CA LEU A 191 -2.89 -1.11 -16.30
C LEU A 191 -2.59 0.40 -16.35
N THR A 192 -1.95 0.87 -17.42
CA THR A 192 -1.46 2.25 -17.53
C THR A 192 -1.85 2.89 -18.84
N VAL A 193 -2.16 4.19 -18.82
CA VAL A 193 -2.49 4.97 -20.03
C VAL A 193 -1.30 5.01 -21.00
N LYS A 194 -0.08 5.10 -20.46
CA LYS A 194 1.14 5.18 -21.25
C LYS A 194 1.69 3.83 -21.69
N HIS A 195 0.95 2.74 -21.41
CA HIS A 195 1.35 1.37 -21.73
C HIS A 195 2.80 1.06 -21.31
N TYR A 196 3.11 1.25 -20.02
CA TYR A 196 4.43 0.95 -19.47
C TYR A 196 4.80 -0.52 -19.71
N ARG A 197 5.97 -0.71 -20.34
CA ARG A 197 6.48 -2.05 -20.64
C ARG A 197 7.34 -2.57 -19.50
N SER A 198 6.91 -3.68 -18.94
CA SER A 198 7.71 -4.44 -18.00
C SER A 198 8.87 -5.15 -18.71
N SER A 199 10.00 -5.32 -18.03
CA SER A 199 11.11 -6.08 -18.60
C SER A 199 10.73 -7.55 -18.83
N ALA A 200 11.28 -8.19 -19.87
CA ALA A 200 11.02 -9.60 -20.15
C ALA A 200 11.40 -10.52 -18.96
N ALA A 201 12.42 -10.16 -18.19
CA ALA A 201 12.82 -10.91 -17.00
C ALA A 201 11.76 -10.81 -15.90
N TYR A 202 11.20 -9.62 -15.67
CA TYR A 202 10.12 -9.41 -14.71
C TYR A 202 8.86 -10.20 -15.11
N VAL A 203 8.44 -10.09 -16.38
CA VAL A 203 7.25 -10.80 -16.90
C VAL A 203 7.40 -12.32 -16.71
N ARG A 204 8.54 -12.89 -17.08
CA ARG A 204 8.81 -14.35 -16.88
C ARG A 204 8.73 -14.74 -15.41
N ALA A 205 9.39 -13.99 -14.54
CA ALA A 205 9.37 -14.27 -13.11
C ALA A 205 7.95 -14.14 -12.51
N MET A 206 7.21 -13.12 -12.92
CA MET A 206 5.83 -12.92 -12.51
C MET A 206 4.94 -14.07 -12.99
N ARG A 207 5.01 -14.46 -14.27
CA ARG A 207 4.22 -15.57 -14.81
C ARG A 207 4.49 -16.89 -14.07
N ALA A 208 5.74 -17.18 -13.78
CA ALA A 208 6.08 -18.38 -13.01
C ALA A 208 5.44 -18.37 -11.59
N ARG A 209 5.43 -17.22 -10.92
CA ARG A 209 4.77 -17.06 -9.61
C ARG A 209 3.25 -17.18 -9.72
N LEU A 210 2.63 -16.54 -10.72
CA LEU A 210 1.19 -16.64 -10.96
C LEU A 210 0.77 -18.08 -11.20
N GLN A 211 1.52 -18.83 -11.99
CA GLN A 211 1.26 -20.25 -12.25
C GLN A 211 1.38 -21.09 -10.97
N ALA A 212 2.41 -20.85 -10.16
CA ALA A 212 2.57 -21.57 -8.90
C ALA A 212 1.46 -21.29 -7.87
N ALA A 213 0.91 -20.07 -7.87
CA ALA A 213 -0.15 -19.65 -6.94
C ALA A 213 -1.56 -19.67 -7.58
N GLN A 214 -1.72 -20.17 -8.80
CA GLN A 214 -2.91 -20.01 -9.61
C GLN A 214 -4.22 -20.38 -8.87
N ALA A 215 -4.25 -21.55 -8.23
CA ALA A 215 -5.45 -22.00 -7.52
C ALA A 215 -5.83 -21.07 -6.34
N GLN A 216 -4.85 -20.49 -5.67
CA GLN A 216 -5.08 -19.53 -4.59
C GLN A 216 -5.55 -18.18 -5.14
N LEU A 217 -4.98 -17.72 -6.24
CA LEU A 217 -5.37 -16.48 -6.91
C LEU A 217 -6.81 -16.53 -7.42
N TYR A 218 -7.25 -17.65 -7.97
CA TYR A 218 -8.67 -17.85 -8.32
C TYR A 218 -9.58 -17.72 -7.09
N ARG A 219 -9.24 -18.37 -5.98
CA ARG A 219 -10.05 -18.23 -4.75
C ARG A 219 -10.13 -16.79 -4.25
N LEU A 220 -9.01 -16.05 -4.31
CA LEU A 220 -9.00 -14.64 -3.92
C LEU A 220 -9.82 -13.76 -4.87
N VAL A 221 -9.77 -14.02 -6.18
CA VAL A 221 -10.60 -13.30 -7.15
C VAL A 221 -12.06 -13.61 -6.91
N ASP A 222 -12.44 -14.88 -6.76
CA ASP A 222 -13.83 -15.30 -6.53
C ASP A 222 -14.38 -14.84 -5.16
N ASP A 223 -13.53 -14.58 -4.17
CA ASP A 223 -13.93 -13.97 -2.89
C ASP A 223 -14.33 -12.48 -3.04
N VAL A 224 -13.64 -11.74 -3.94
CA VAL A 224 -13.83 -10.30 -4.06
C VAL A 224 -14.62 -9.86 -5.29
N VAL A 225 -14.79 -10.74 -6.29
CA VAL A 225 -15.51 -10.46 -7.53
C VAL A 225 -16.37 -11.65 -7.92
N ASP A 226 -17.66 -11.44 -8.10
CA ASP A 226 -18.58 -12.48 -8.56
C ASP A 226 -18.43 -12.78 -10.06
N ILE A 227 -19.15 -13.80 -10.55
CA ILE A 227 -19.10 -14.23 -11.94
C ILE A 227 -19.63 -13.17 -12.93
N THR A 228 -20.39 -12.20 -12.45
CA THR A 228 -20.93 -11.11 -13.28
C THR A 228 -19.99 -9.91 -13.35
N GLY A 229 -18.83 -9.97 -12.71
CA GLY A 229 -17.86 -8.87 -12.61
C GLY A 229 -18.23 -7.82 -11.57
N ARG A 230 -19.08 -8.18 -10.58
CA ARG A 230 -19.44 -7.27 -9.47
C ARG A 230 -18.54 -7.54 -8.28
N GLN A 231 -18.08 -6.48 -7.66
CA GLN A 231 -17.33 -6.57 -6.42
C GLN A 231 -18.24 -7.07 -5.29
N SER A 232 -17.82 -8.12 -4.61
CA SER A 232 -18.58 -8.80 -3.55
C SER A 232 -18.41 -8.12 -2.18
N ARG A 233 -17.49 -7.16 -2.07
CA ARG A 233 -17.13 -6.50 -0.81
C ARG A 233 -17.18 -5.00 -0.94
N SER A 234 -17.73 -4.32 0.08
CA SER A 234 -17.75 -2.85 0.19
C SER A 234 -16.92 -2.39 1.38
N ILE A 235 -16.19 -1.29 1.18
CA ILE A 235 -15.43 -0.60 2.24
C ILE A 235 -16.05 0.74 2.64
N VAL A 236 -17.15 1.16 2.04
CA VAL A 236 -17.74 2.50 2.25
C VAL A 236 -18.07 2.72 3.72
N GLU A 237 -18.80 1.79 4.35
CA GLU A 237 -19.13 1.87 5.78
C GLU A 237 -17.89 1.74 6.67
N THR A 238 -16.95 0.88 6.28
CA THR A 238 -15.65 0.76 6.97
C THR A 238 -14.94 2.10 7.03
N LEU A 239 -14.81 2.79 5.89
CA LEU A 239 -14.17 4.10 5.82
C LEU A 239 -14.93 5.17 6.62
N ALA A 240 -16.26 5.13 6.60
CA ALA A 240 -17.10 6.05 7.38
C ALA A 240 -16.93 5.87 8.90
N GLY A 241 -16.61 4.66 9.35
CA GLY A 241 -16.38 4.34 10.76
C GLY A 241 -14.97 4.65 11.28
N LEU A 242 -14.01 4.97 10.40
CA LEU A 242 -12.63 5.28 10.83
C LEU A 242 -12.55 6.68 11.45
N SER A 243 -11.88 6.79 12.58
CA SER A 243 -11.58 8.06 13.26
C SER A 243 -10.28 8.73 12.79
N VAL A 244 -9.54 8.10 11.88
CA VAL A 244 -8.27 8.60 11.32
C VAL A 244 -8.48 9.23 9.94
N PRO A 245 -7.58 10.13 9.49
CA PRO A 245 -7.65 10.69 8.15
C PRO A 245 -7.61 9.61 7.06
N VAL A 246 -8.47 9.76 6.05
CA VAL A 246 -8.53 8.90 4.86
C VAL A 246 -8.25 9.73 3.63
N THR A 247 -7.31 9.29 2.81
CA THR A 247 -6.98 9.90 1.52
C THR A 247 -7.19 8.88 0.40
N LEU A 248 -7.83 9.29 -0.68
CA LEU A 248 -8.09 8.48 -1.87
C LEU A 248 -7.48 9.15 -3.10
N VAL A 249 -6.70 8.38 -3.86
CA VAL A 249 -6.11 8.80 -5.14
C VAL A 249 -6.60 7.84 -6.22
N HIS A 250 -7.20 8.33 -7.29
CA HIS A 250 -7.71 7.49 -8.36
C HIS A 250 -7.37 8.08 -9.74
N GLY A 251 -6.93 7.22 -10.66
CA GLY A 251 -6.73 7.62 -12.06
C GLY A 251 -8.05 7.67 -12.81
N ARG A 252 -8.30 8.74 -13.57
CA ARG A 252 -9.56 8.91 -14.29
C ARG A 252 -9.71 7.99 -15.51
N GLU A 253 -8.61 7.48 -16.02
CA GLU A 253 -8.53 6.55 -17.13
C GLU A 253 -8.26 5.11 -16.67
N ASP A 254 -8.63 4.80 -15.42
CA ASP A 254 -8.53 3.45 -14.85
C ASP A 254 -9.43 2.48 -15.61
N ALA A 255 -8.82 1.50 -16.31
CA ALA A 255 -9.50 0.49 -17.09
C ALA A 255 -9.89 -0.77 -16.28
N VAL A 256 -9.50 -0.83 -15.01
CA VAL A 256 -9.78 -1.96 -14.12
C VAL A 256 -10.92 -1.64 -13.16
N ILE A 257 -10.87 -0.48 -12.50
CA ILE A 257 -11.89 -0.02 -11.55
C ILE A 257 -12.36 1.37 -11.99
N PRO A 258 -13.64 1.54 -12.36
CA PRO A 258 -14.18 2.84 -12.77
C PRO A 258 -13.96 3.91 -11.70
N TRP A 259 -13.33 5.02 -12.08
CA TRP A 259 -12.97 6.10 -11.14
C TRP A 259 -14.20 6.74 -10.47
N GLN A 260 -15.38 6.65 -11.10
CA GLN A 260 -16.64 7.17 -10.55
C GLN A 260 -16.98 6.56 -9.19
N GLN A 261 -16.52 5.34 -8.93
CA GLN A 261 -16.69 4.68 -7.64
C GLN A 261 -15.99 5.43 -6.50
N ALA A 262 -14.93 6.18 -6.78
CA ALA A 262 -14.27 7.03 -5.79
C ALA A 262 -15.21 8.11 -5.20
N LEU A 263 -16.29 8.48 -5.91
CA LEU A 263 -17.30 9.42 -5.43
C LEU A 263 -18.22 8.84 -4.34
N ASN A 264 -18.19 7.52 -4.14
CA ASN A 264 -18.91 6.86 -3.05
C ASN A 264 -18.14 6.89 -1.72
N ALA A 265 -16.92 7.43 -1.72
CA ALA A 265 -16.15 7.59 -0.50
C ALA A 265 -16.87 8.54 0.49
N PRO A 266 -16.73 8.31 1.81
CA PRO A 266 -17.35 9.19 2.82
C PRO A 266 -16.91 10.65 2.64
N PRO A 267 -17.78 11.64 2.97
CA PRO A 267 -17.50 13.07 2.74
C PRO A 267 -16.23 13.60 3.41
N ALA A 268 -15.76 12.96 4.48
CA ALA A 268 -14.53 13.33 5.17
C ALA A 268 -13.25 12.86 4.45
N THR A 269 -13.37 12.09 3.36
CA THR A 269 -12.23 11.56 2.61
C THR A 269 -11.61 12.64 1.73
N ALA A 270 -10.30 12.84 1.85
CA ALA A 270 -9.55 13.67 0.90
C ALA A 270 -9.44 12.94 -0.44
N LEU A 271 -9.98 13.51 -1.52
CA LEU A 271 -10.08 12.86 -2.83
C LEU A 271 -9.21 13.55 -3.88
N HIS A 272 -8.34 12.76 -4.53
CA HIS A 272 -7.51 13.18 -5.66
C HIS A 272 -7.86 12.36 -6.90
N LEU A 273 -8.51 12.98 -7.88
CA LEU A 273 -8.80 12.38 -9.20
C LEU A 273 -7.77 12.87 -10.21
N LEU A 274 -6.97 11.94 -10.74
CA LEU A 274 -5.82 12.26 -11.58
C LEU A 274 -6.15 12.04 -13.06
N PRO A 275 -6.29 13.11 -13.87
CA PRO A 275 -6.51 12.96 -15.30
C PRO A 275 -5.26 12.45 -16.01
N GLY A 276 -5.42 11.64 -17.06
CA GLY A 276 -4.33 11.05 -17.84
C GLY A 276 -3.59 9.91 -17.11
N ILE A 277 -4.20 9.35 -16.06
CA ILE A 277 -3.63 8.30 -15.21
C ILE A 277 -4.59 7.11 -15.18
N GLY A 278 -4.05 5.90 -15.36
CA GLY A 278 -4.78 4.64 -15.31
C GLY A 278 -4.81 4.03 -13.90
N HIS A 279 -4.74 2.69 -13.86
CA HIS A 279 -4.86 1.92 -12.61
C HIS A 279 -3.63 2.01 -11.69
N MET A 280 -2.49 2.54 -12.18
CA MET A 280 -1.22 2.56 -11.43
C MET A 280 -0.75 4.00 -11.11
N PRO A 281 -1.46 4.77 -10.26
CA PRO A 281 -1.08 6.16 -9.96
C PRO A 281 0.35 6.31 -9.43
N HIS A 282 0.83 5.34 -8.65
CA HIS A 282 2.18 5.32 -8.09
C HIS A 282 3.29 5.04 -9.12
N TRP A 283 2.93 4.66 -10.35
CA TRP A 283 3.86 4.53 -11.49
C TRP A 283 3.72 5.72 -12.44
N GLU A 284 2.50 6.03 -12.87
CA GLU A 284 2.25 7.02 -13.91
C GLU A 284 2.39 8.46 -13.41
N ALA A 285 2.08 8.70 -12.13
CA ALA A 285 2.21 9.97 -11.45
C ALA A 285 3.09 9.84 -10.18
N ALA A 286 4.22 9.12 -10.28
CA ALA A 286 5.04 8.71 -9.15
C ALA A 286 5.44 9.86 -8.20
N ALA A 287 5.88 11.00 -8.73
CA ALA A 287 6.25 12.14 -7.92
C ALA A 287 5.04 12.74 -7.17
N LEU A 288 3.90 12.90 -7.84
CA LEU A 288 2.69 13.43 -7.24
C LEU A 288 2.15 12.49 -6.16
N THR A 289 2.04 11.19 -6.48
CA THR A 289 1.56 10.17 -5.54
C THR A 289 2.47 10.08 -4.31
N THR A 290 3.79 10.09 -4.51
CA THR A 290 4.75 10.12 -3.39
C THR A 290 4.55 11.35 -2.52
N ASN A 291 4.37 12.53 -3.11
CA ASN A 291 4.13 13.77 -2.36
C ASN A 291 2.81 13.72 -1.57
N ILE A 292 1.75 13.13 -2.13
CA ILE A 292 0.48 12.94 -1.41
C ILE A 292 0.69 12.04 -0.19
N ILE A 293 1.44 10.93 -0.33
CA ILE A 293 1.76 10.03 0.79
C ILE A 293 2.58 10.77 1.86
N ILE A 294 3.59 11.56 1.48
CA ILE A 294 4.41 12.35 2.43
C ILE A 294 3.53 13.36 3.17
N ARG A 295 2.62 14.05 2.48
CA ARG A 295 1.69 15.01 3.10
C ARG A 295 0.74 14.32 4.07
N ALA A 296 0.15 13.19 3.70
CA ALA A 296 -0.68 12.40 4.60
C ALA A 296 0.10 11.96 5.85
N ALA A 297 1.35 11.48 5.71
CA ALA A 297 2.20 11.11 6.83
C ALA A 297 2.54 12.31 7.74
N ALA A 298 2.75 13.49 7.18
CA ALA A 298 3.01 14.71 7.94
C ALA A 298 1.76 15.21 8.67
N GLU A 299 0.60 15.15 8.05
CA GLU A 299 -0.68 15.55 8.63
C GLU A 299 -0.99 14.72 9.88
N VAL A 300 -0.89 13.38 9.78
CA VAL A 300 -1.14 12.50 10.93
C VAL A 300 -0.08 12.64 12.03
N ALA A 301 1.11 13.13 11.71
CA ALA A 301 2.13 13.52 12.69
C ALA A 301 1.88 14.89 13.33
N GLY A 302 0.87 15.64 12.90
CA GLY A 302 0.61 17.01 13.32
C GLY A 302 1.65 18.02 12.84
N LEU A 303 2.37 17.70 11.75
CA LEU A 303 3.38 18.56 11.12
C LEU A 303 2.72 19.41 10.04
N ARG A 304 2.95 20.74 10.07
CA ARG A 304 2.62 21.62 8.94
C ARG A 304 3.80 21.62 7.99
N LEU A 305 3.63 21.07 6.80
CA LEU A 305 4.60 21.24 5.72
C LEU A 305 4.48 22.67 5.19
N ALA A 306 5.62 23.39 5.12
CA ALA A 306 5.67 24.67 4.42
C ALA A 306 5.31 24.44 2.95
N GLY A 307 4.39 25.26 2.40
CA GLY A 307 3.93 25.18 1.03
C GLY A 307 4.99 25.61 0.03
#